data_a265f2785d79349d67acf0d570ade2ed
#
_entry.id   a265f2785d79349d67acf0d570ade2ed
#
_cell.length_a   1.000
_cell.length_b   1.000
_cell.length_c   1.000
_cell.angle_alpha   90.00
_cell.angle_beta   90.00
_cell.angle_gamma   90.00
#
_symmetry.space_group_name_H-M   'P 1'
#
loop_
_entity.id
_entity.type
_entity.pdbx_description
1 polymer ?
#
loop_
_entity_poly.entity_id
_entity_poly.type
_entity_poly.pdbx_seq_one_letter_code
_entity_poly.pdbx_strand_id
1 'polypeptide(L)'
;MIVSTSFRWSERLARLALTSLLLGGLTPAVADDGMLDTLQLHGFLSQALVITDRNDFFGPSSSGGGSLKYTEIGANASLRPHQDVLIAAQVLSRRAGGDGSDAKPELDYGLVDYQMVSNQRRTFGLQAGRIKNPFGFYNQTRDVAFTRPSILLPQSIYFDRTRSLGLAGDGVTLYHEERLNSGALRLQAGFGKARIEDDVERTLGLDRFPGSLTSDTSAIGQIRYEHDGGRIILALSTANAKADYDSPRGGPGSGEFQFQPWITSLQYNAELWSLTAEYATRKLSLEGFDAFPDVSNTGESWYVQYTRRFLDDWQWLVRYDSLVNDRSDRSGSAFAASTGGTIPAHTQFADDITFGLQWTPHPRVMLAGEYHHVDGTGWLPTQDTPDPAETSRRWNMVLFQLSLRF
;
A
#
# COMPACT_ATOMS: atom_id res chain seq x y z
N MET A 1 -48.70 29.58 17.01
CA MET A 1 -48.51 29.98 15.61
C MET A 1 -47.10 29.55 15.24
N ILE A 2 -46.97 28.36 14.69
CA ILE A 2 -45.69 27.70 14.39
C ILE A 2 -45.49 27.77 12.89
N VAL A 3 -44.43 28.42 12.44
CA VAL A 3 -44.03 28.46 11.03
C VAL A 3 -42.93 27.44 10.81
N SER A 4 -43.25 26.38 10.08
CA SER A 4 -42.31 25.43 9.58
C SER A 4 -41.72 25.91 8.24
N THR A 5 -40.42 26.15 8.17
CA THR A 5 -39.70 26.36 6.91
C THR A 5 -38.94 25.12 6.56
N SER A 6 -39.40 24.45 5.53
CA SER A 6 -38.79 23.24 4.95
C SER A 6 -37.51 23.56 4.19
N PHE A 7 -36.46 22.86 4.54
CA PHE A 7 -35.14 22.89 3.91
C PHE A 7 -35.14 21.97 2.67
N ARG A 8 -35.31 22.56 1.48
CA ARG A 8 -35.21 21.81 0.19
C ARG A 8 -34.18 22.47 -0.73
N TRP A 9 -32.87 22.36 -0.40
CA TRP A 9 -31.83 22.93 -1.29
C TRP A 9 -30.62 21.99 -1.52
N SER A 10 -30.56 20.79 -1.01
CA SER A 10 -29.37 19.94 -1.09
C SER A 10 -29.35 18.94 -2.27
N GLU A 11 -30.47 18.60 -2.88
CA GLU A 11 -30.51 17.56 -3.93
C GLU A 11 -30.21 18.07 -5.36
N ARG A 12 -30.31 19.38 -5.61
CA ARG A 12 -30.06 19.94 -6.96
C ARG A 12 -28.58 20.27 -7.22
N LEU A 13 -27.78 20.52 -6.20
CA LEU A 13 -26.35 20.81 -6.34
C LEU A 13 -25.49 19.56 -6.51
N ALA A 14 -25.90 18.43 -5.98
CA ALA A 14 -25.19 17.17 -6.16
C ALA A 14 -25.34 16.55 -7.57
N ARG A 15 -26.45 16.85 -8.26
CA ARG A 15 -26.68 16.36 -9.64
C ARG A 15 -26.02 17.24 -10.71
N LEU A 16 -25.73 18.51 -10.43
CA LEU A 16 -25.05 19.43 -11.35
C LEU A 16 -23.53 19.31 -11.32
N ALA A 17 -22.93 18.87 -10.20
CA ALA A 17 -21.50 18.69 -10.11
C ALA A 17 -20.98 17.43 -10.80
N LEU A 18 -21.83 16.39 -10.96
CA LEU A 18 -21.43 15.13 -11.61
C LEU A 18 -21.55 15.15 -13.14
N THR A 19 -22.33 16.10 -13.69
CA THR A 19 -22.58 16.18 -15.13
C THR A 19 -21.65 17.18 -15.84
N SER A 20 -20.99 18.07 -15.14
CA SER A 20 -20.12 19.10 -15.72
C SER A 20 -18.63 18.72 -15.78
N LEU A 21 -18.20 17.61 -15.16
CA LEU A 21 -16.82 17.13 -15.24
C LEU A 21 -16.53 16.21 -16.45
N LEU A 22 -17.55 15.87 -17.25
CA LEU A 22 -17.43 14.95 -18.39
C LEU A 22 -17.53 15.61 -19.77
N LEU A 23 -17.63 16.96 -19.86
CA LEU A 23 -17.84 17.65 -21.14
C LEU A 23 -16.87 18.84 -21.37
N GLY A 24 -15.64 18.76 -20.89
CA GLY A 24 -14.55 19.65 -21.29
C GLY A 24 -13.87 19.11 -22.55
N GLY A 25 -14.17 19.72 -23.70
CA GLY A 25 -13.78 19.35 -25.05
C GLY A 25 -12.36 18.81 -25.25
N LEU A 26 -12.23 17.51 -25.38
CA LEU A 26 -11.21 16.86 -26.17
C LEU A 26 -11.79 16.70 -27.57
N THR A 27 -11.30 17.48 -28.52
CA THR A 27 -11.52 17.19 -29.94
C THR A 27 -10.99 15.77 -30.18
N PRO A 28 -11.81 14.83 -30.69
CA PRO A 28 -11.33 13.50 -31.00
C PRO A 28 -10.28 13.60 -32.10
N ALA A 29 -9.02 13.27 -31.80
CA ALA A 29 -8.14 12.75 -32.84
C ALA A 29 -8.91 11.57 -33.45
N VAL A 30 -8.99 11.50 -34.76
CA VAL A 30 -9.68 10.43 -35.50
C VAL A 30 -9.07 9.08 -35.02
N ALA A 31 -9.71 8.49 -34.02
CA ALA A 31 -9.41 7.14 -33.58
C ALA A 31 -10.23 6.20 -34.49
N ASP A 32 -9.58 5.17 -34.98
CA ASP A 32 -10.25 4.07 -35.69
C ASP A 32 -11.40 3.56 -34.78
N ASP A 33 -12.63 3.48 -35.29
CA ASP A 33 -13.83 3.18 -34.49
C ASP A 33 -13.69 1.94 -33.60
N GLY A 34 -12.84 0.96 -33.96
CA GLY A 34 -12.56 -0.24 -33.16
C GLY A 34 -11.66 -0.04 -31.93
N MET A 35 -10.86 1.03 -31.84
CA MET A 35 -9.95 1.24 -30.69
C MET A 35 -10.72 1.65 -29.42
N LEU A 36 -11.74 2.50 -29.57
CA LEU A 36 -12.54 2.97 -28.43
C LEU A 36 -13.42 1.86 -27.82
N ASP A 37 -13.73 0.81 -28.56
CA ASP A 37 -14.49 -0.35 -28.08
C ASP A 37 -13.73 -1.12 -26.99
N THR A 38 -12.40 -0.94 -26.90
CA THR A 38 -11.55 -1.56 -25.88
C THR A 38 -11.38 -0.71 -24.63
N LEU A 39 -11.94 0.52 -24.59
CA LEU A 39 -11.84 1.41 -23.43
C LEU A 39 -12.62 0.85 -22.25
N GLN A 40 -11.93 0.65 -21.14
CA GLN A 40 -12.51 0.27 -19.86
C GLN A 40 -12.28 1.39 -18.85
N LEU A 41 -13.34 1.77 -18.14
CA LEU A 41 -13.32 2.78 -17.11
C LEU A 41 -13.86 2.18 -15.81
N HIS A 42 -13.13 2.34 -14.72
CA HIS A 42 -13.56 1.89 -13.40
C HIS A 42 -13.25 2.95 -12.36
N GLY A 43 -14.03 2.95 -11.29
CA GLY A 43 -13.79 3.82 -10.16
C GLY A 43 -14.15 3.14 -8.86
N PHE A 44 -13.58 3.68 -7.78
CA PHE A 44 -13.86 3.22 -6.43
C PHE A 44 -13.79 4.37 -5.43
N LEU A 45 -14.49 4.18 -4.32
CA LEU A 45 -14.45 5.04 -3.15
C LEU A 45 -14.49 4.17 -1.92
N SER A 46 -13.63 4.47 -0.95
CA SER A 46 -13.67 3.85 0.37
C SER A 46 -13.55 4.92 1.44
N GLN A 47 -14.38 4.82 2.46
CA GLN A 47 -14.34 5.66 3.65
C GLN A 47 -14.32 4.79 4.89
N ALA A 48 -13.34 5.00 5.77
CA ALA A 48 -13.29 4.32 7.05
C ALA A 48 -13.42 5.29 8.23
N LEU A 49 -14.01 4.78 9.31
CA LEU A 49 -13.94 5.31 10.66
C LEU A 49 -12.89 4.51 11.42
N VAL A 50 -11.93 5.17 12.04
CA VAL A 50 -10.85 4.57 12.85
C VAL A 50 -11.02 5.03 14.29
N ILE A 51 -11.07 4.10 15.24
CA ILE A 51 -11.18 4.37 16.67
C ILE A 51 -10.05 3.60 17.36
N THR A 52 -9.27 4.30 18.17
CA THR A 52 -8.20 3.70 18.98
C THR A 52 -8.40 4.07 20.46
N ASP A 53 -7.82 3.29 21.36
CA ASP A 53 -7.93 3.58 22.79
C ASP A 53 -6.76 4.38 23.36
N ARG A 54 -5.65 4.56 22.59
CA ARG A 54 -4.43 5.22 23.06
C ARG A 54 -3.65 5.97 22.00
N ASN A 55 -2.96 5.25 21.11
CA ASN A 55 -2.15 5.87 20.06
C ASN A 55 -3.03 6.35 18.91
N ASP A 56 -2.76 7.50 18.35
CA ASP A 56 -3.45 7.95 17.15
C ASP A 56 -2.98 7.19 15.91
N PHE A 57 -3.93 6.79 15.07
CA PHE A 57 -3.70 6.11 13.80
C PHE A 57 -4.68 6.64 12.75
N PHE A 58 -4.16 7.19 11.66
CA PHE A 58 -4.92 7.88 10.62
C PHE A 58 -5.79 9.02 11.18
N GLY A 59 -5.11 9.96 11.86
CA GLY A 59 -5.68 11.14 12.49
C GLY A 59 -6.00 10.93 13.97
N PRO A 60 -6.67 11.87 14.65
CA PRO A 60 -6.94 11.85 16.09
C PRO A 60 -7.98 10.77 16.44
N SER A 61 -7.60 9.51 16.27
CA SER A 61 -8.48 8.35 16.41
C SER A 61 -8.72 7.94 17.87
N SER A 62 -7.84 8.39 18.79
CA SER A 62 -7.95 8.11 20.24
C SER A 62 -8.86 9.08 20.98
N SER A 63 -9.40 10.09 20.31
CA SER A 63 -10.23 11.14 20.90
C SER A 63 -11.46 11.47 20.06
N GLY A 64 -12.44 12.18 20.64
CA GLY A 64 -13.57 12.74 19.92
C GLY A 64 -14.50 11.77 19.21
N GLY A 65 -14.45 10.47 19.52
CA GLY A 65 -15.27 9.44 18.87
C GLY A 65 -14.62 8.81 17.65
N GLY A 66 -13.32 9.02 17.43
CA GLY A 66 -12.53 8.44 16.34
C GLY A 66 -12.26 9.41 15.19
N SER A 67 -11.60 8.90 14.15
CA SER A 67 -11.15 9.64 12.99
C SER A 67 -11.80 9.15 11.69
N LEU A 68 -12.26 10.07 10.86
CA LEU A 68 -12.69 9.84 9.48
C LEU A 68 -11.59 10.17 8.46
N LYS A 69 -10.35 10.32 8.90
CA LYS A 69 -9.22 10.66 8.03
C LYS A 69 -8.62 9.43 7.33
N TYR A 70 -9.43 8.44 6.98
CA TYR A 70 -9.04 7.35 6.11
C TYR A 70 -10.02 7.23 4.96
N THR A 71 -9.64 7.83 3.84
CA THR A 71 -10.46 7.91 2.61
C THR A 71 -9.61 7.54 1.41
N GLU A 72 -10.13 6.73 0.50
CA GLU A 72 -9.50 6.36 -0.76
C GLU A 72 -10.50 6.56 -1.90
N ILE A 73 -10.15 7.36 -2.90
CA ILE A 73 -10.96 7.62 -4.09
C ILE A 73 -10.06 7.41 -5.31
N GLY A 74 -10.43 6.49 -6.18
CA GLY A 74 -9.63 6.20 -7.36
C GLY A 74 -10.49 6.05 -8.62
N ALA A 75 -9.88 6.37 -9.74
CA ALA A 75 -10.41 6.11 -11.06
C ALA A 75 -9.31 5.58 -11.95
N ASN A 76 -9.60 4.53 -12.72
CA ASN A 76 -8.67 3.97 -13.67
C ASN A 76 -9.29 3.80 -15.06
N ALA A 77 -8.42 3.88 -16.05
CA ALA A 77 -8.77 3.66 -17.45
C ALA A 77 -7.76 2.70 -18.07
N SER A 78 -8.22 1.86 -18.97
CA SER A 78 -7.37 1.06 -19.84
C SER A 78 -7.89 1.03 -21.26
N LEU A 79 -6.97 0.97 -22.22
CA LEU A 79 -7.24 0.98 -23.65
C LEU A 79 -6.28 0.04 -24.37
N ARG A 80 -6.76 -0.74 -25.35
CA ARG A 80 -5.93 -1.56 -26.24
C ARG A 80 -5.95 -0.99 -27.65
N PRO A 81 -5.00 -0.09 -27.99
CA PRO A 81 -4.90 0.46 -29.34
C PRO A 81 -4.44 -0.58 -30.36
N HIS A 82 -3.80 -1.65 -29.93
CA HIS A 82 -3.37 -2.80 -30.71
C HIS A 82 -3.51 -4.07 -29.87
N GLN A 83 -3.66 -5.23 -30.51
CA GLN A 83 -3.78 -6.51 -29.79
C GLN A 83 -2.65 -6.79 -28.80
N ASP A 84 -1.44 -6.32 -29.12
CA ASP A 84 -0.23 -6.53 -28.34
C ASP A 84 0.12 -5.34 -27.43
N VAL A 85 -0.67 -4.24 -27.46
CA VAL A 85 -0.41 -3.02 -26.69
C VAL A 85 -1.58 -2.70 -25.77
N LEU A 86 -1.29 -2.55 -24.48
CA LEU A 86 -2.23 -2.04 -23.47
C LEU A 86 -1.67 -0.72 -22.91
N ILE A 87 -2.51 0.29 -22.83
CA ILE A 87 -2.25 1.52 -22.07
C ILE A 87 -3.18 1.52 -20.88
N ALA A 88 -2.65 1.74 -19.68
CA ALA A 88 -3.47 1.78 -18.46
C ALA A 88 -2.96 2.85 -17.51
N ALA A 89 -3.89 3.53 -16.83
CA ALA A 89 -3.55 4.51 -15.81
C ALA A 89 -4.59 4.53 -14.69
N GLN A 90 -4.16 4.87 -13.48
CA GLN A 90 -5.02 5.12 -12.32
C GLN A 90 -4.61 6.42 -11.65
N VAL A 91 -5.61 7.24 -11.32
CA VAL A 91 -5.47 8.38 -10.42
C VAL A 91 -6.08 7.98 -9.09
N LEU A 92 -5.36 8.27 -8.01
CA LEU A 92 -5.75 8.00 -6.64
C LEU A 92 -5.66 9.28 -5.80
N SER A 93 -6.69 9.56 -5.04
CA SER A 93 -6.67 10.51 -3.93
C SER A 93 -6.79 9.67 -2.65
N ARG A 94 -5.78 9.71 -1.78
CA ARG A 94 -5.75 8.95 -0.54
C ARG A 94 -5.46 9.89 0.63
N ARG A 95 -6.30 9.82 1.65
CA ARG A 95 -6.05 10.42 2.95
C ARG A 95 -5.88 9.31 3.97
N ALA A 96 -4.79 9.33 4.73
CA ALA A 96 -4.51 8.37 5.79
C ALA A 96 -3.87 9.09 6.97
N GLY A 97 -4.71 9.85 7.72
CA GLY A 97 -4.27 10.72 8.81
C GLY A 97 -3.79 12.11 8.34
N GLY A 98 -2.88 12.68 9.07
CA GLY A 98 -2.23 13.96 8.76
C GLY A 98 -3.19 15.15 8.64
N ASP A 99 -2.71 16.22 8.03
CA ASP A 99 -3.47 17.46 7.75
C ASP A 99 -4.33 17.37 6.47
N GLY A 100 -4.18 16.28 5.69
CA GLY A 100 -4.86 16.05 4.42
C GLY A 100 -4.12 16.61 3.21
N SER A 101 -2.87 17.03 3.35
CA SER A 101 -2.03 17.44 2.21
C SER A 101 -1.85 16.29 1.20
N ASP A 102 -1.84 15.05 1.69
CA ASP A 102 -1.71 13.82 0.89
C ASP A 102 -2.98 13.41 0.13
N ALA A 103 -4.12 14.10 0.39
CA ALA A 103 -5.39 13.79 -0.27
C ALA A 103 -5.51 14.37 -1.68
N LYS A 104 -4.44 14.88 -2.27
CA LYS A 104 -4.43 15.36 -3.66
C LYS A 104 -4.53 14.19 -4.62
N PRO A 105 -5.34 14.30 -5.71
CA PRO A 105 -5.32 13.29 -6.75
C PRO A 105 -3.95 13.20 -7.40
N GLU A 106 -3.37 12.00 -7.41
CA GLU A 106 -2.05 11.72 -7.96
C GLU A 106 -2.11 10.54 -8.93
N LEU A 107 -1.15 10.49 -9.85
CA LEU A 107 -0.95 9.33 -10.71
C LEU A 107 -0.42 8.18 -9.86
N ASP A 108 -1.26 7.19 -9.60
CA ASP A 108 -0.91 6.00 -8.83
C ASP A 108 -0.10 5.00 -9.66
N TYR A 109 -0.58 4.71 -10.86
CA TYR A 109 0.19 4.08 -11.93
C TYR A 109 -0.22 4.63 -13.29
N GLY A 110 0.70 4.52 -14.27
CA GLY A 110 0.45 4.90 -15.65
C GLY A 110 1.49 4.25 -16.54
N LEU A 111 1.09 3.29 -17.37
CA LEU A 111 2.01 2.44 -18.10
C LEU A 111 1.52 2.11 -19.51
N VAL A 112 2.49 1.80 -20.35
CA VAL A 112 2.31 1.09 -21.61
C VAL A 112 2.85 -0.32 -21.44
N ASP A 113 2.04 -1.32 -21.76
CA ASP A 113 2.41 -2.75 -21.77
C ASP A 113 2.48 -3.22 -23.22
N TYR A 114 3.62 -3.74 -23.62
CA TYR A 114 3.84 -4.34 -24.94
C TYR A 114 4.10 -5.84 -24.81
N GLN A 115 3.17 -6.63 -25.30
CA GLN A 115 3.23 -8.11 -25.34
C GLN A 115 3.99 -8.57 -26.59
N MET A 116 5.31 -8.79 -26.46
CA MET A 116 6.16 -9.26 -27.58
C MET A 116 5.81 -10.69 -28.02
N VAL A 117 5.37 -11.52 -27.06
CA VAL A 117 4.89 -12.88 -27.30
C VAL A 117 3.66 -13.10 -26.46
N SER A 118 2.57 -13.51 -27.11
CA SER A 118 1.32 -13.89 -26.41
C SER A 118 0.68 -15.07 -27.14
N ASN A 119 0.68 -16.24 -26.49
CA ASN A 119 0.05 -17.45 -26.99
C ASN A 119 -0.51 -18.29 -25.83
N GLN A 120 -1.10 -19.44 -26.14
CA GLN A 120 -1.74 -20.29 -25.12
C GLN A 120 -0.79 -20.79 -24.04
N ARG A 121 0.51 -20.89 -24.31
CA ARG A 121 1.52 -21.44 -23.39
C ARG A 121 2.32 -20.37 -22.66
N ARG A 122 2.65 -19.27 -23.34
CA ARG A 122 3.53 -18.26 -22.79
C ARG A 122 3.12 -16.84 -23.14
N THR A 123 3.42 -15.93 -22.25
CA THR A 123 3.37 -14.48 -22.49
C THR A 123 4.70 -13.89 -22.09
N PHE A 124 5.29 -13.06 -22.95
CA PHE A 124 6.49 -12.28 -22.65
C PHE A 124 6.26 -10.84 -23.07
N GLY A 125 6.54 -9.90 -22.19
CA GLY A 125 6.27 -8.50 -22.45
C GLY A 125 7.14 -7.54 -21.65
N LEU A 126 6.98 -6.27 -22.00
CA LEU A 126 7.64 -5.13 -21.42
C LEU A 126 6.58 -4.11 -20.98
N GLN A 127 6.71 -3.61 -19.77
CA GLN A 127 5.95 -2.47 -19.27
C GLN A 127 6.89 -1.27 -19.10
N ALA A 128 6.42 -0.07 -19.46
CA ALA A 128 7.16 1.18 -19.29
C ALA A 128 6.25 2.26 -18.73
N GLY A 129 6.75 3.04 -17.77
CA GLY A 129 6.02 4.10 -17.08
C GLY A 129 6.06 3.98 -15.56
N ARG A 130 5.01 4.43 -14.88
CA ARG A 130 4.82 4.21 -13.45
C ARG A 130 4.14 2.87 -13.22
N ILE A 131 4.85 1.93 -12.62
CA ILE A 131 4.46 0.52 -12.50
C ILE A 131 4.34 0.15 -11.01
N LYS A 132 3.26 -0.53 -10.66
CA LYS A 132 3.09 -1.09 -9.30
C LYS A 132 4.14 -2.16 -9.04
N ASN A 133 4.80 -2.06 -7.91
CA ASN A 133 5.86 -2.97 -7.50
C ASN A 133 5.31 -4.37 -7.17
N PRO A 134 5.90 -5.44 -7.72
CA PRO A 134 5.50 -6.81 -7.41
C PRO A 134 6.06 -7.27 -6.05
N PHE A 135 5.63 -6.64 -4.96
CA PHE A 135 5.97 -6.99 -3.59
C PHE A 135 4.90 -7.85 -2.94
N GLY A 136 5.27 -9.05 -2.48
CA GLY A 136 4.34 -9.96 -1.83
C GLY A 136 3.10 -10.25 -2.69
N PHE A 137 1.99 -10.55 -2.04
CA PHE A 137 0.74 -10.87 -2.75
C PHE A 137 -0.17 -9.67 -3.03
N TYR A 138 -0.13 -8.63 -2.18
CA TYR A 138 -1.17 -7.61 -2.19
C TYR A 138 -0.72 -6.24 -2.72
N ASN A 139 0.58 -5.98 -2.87
CA ASN A 139 1.04 -4.61 -3.15
C ASN A 139 0.50 -4.03 -4.45
N GLN A 140 0.40 -4.85 -5.52
CA GLN A 140 -0.07 -4.37 -6.83
C GLN A 140 -1.55 -3.99 -6.84
N THR A 141 -2.34 -4.50 -5.89
CA THR A 141 -3.80 -4.29 -5.84
C THR A 141 -4.26 -3.59 -4.54
N ARG A 142 -3.32 -3.19 -3.67
CA ARG A 142 -3.62 -2.71 -2.31
C ARG A 142 -4.50 -1.46 -2.22
N ASP A 143 -4.66 -0.71 -3.30
CA ASP A 143 -5.44 0.54 -3.30
C ASP A 143 -6.95 0.32 -3.47
N VAL A 144 -7.35 -0.82 -4.00
CA VAL A 144 -8.76 -1.15 -4.21
C VAL A 144 -9.26 -2.03 -3.06
N ALA A 145 -10.16 -1.52 -2.23
CA ALA A 145 -10.66 -2.23 -1.05
C ALA A 145 -11.22 -3.62 -1.36
N PHE A 146 -11.89 -3.79 -2.49
CA PHE A 146 -12.48 -5.07 -2.93
C PHE A 146 -11.46 -6.15 -3.30
N THR A 147 -10.17 -5.81 -3.41
CA THR A 147 -9.09 -6.75 -3.72
C THR A 147 -8.25 -7.11 -2.48
N ARG A 148 -8.57 -6.51 -1.34
CA ARG A 148 -7.92 -6.77 -0.05
C ARG A 148 -8.76 -7.74 0.78
N PRO A 149 -8.13 -8.65 1.53
CA PRO A 149 -8.85 -9.52 2.48
C PRO A 149 -9.29 -8.78 3.75
N SER A 150 -8.77 -7.57 3.98
CA SER A 150 -8.90 -6.77 5.21
C SER A 150 -8.92 -5.27 4.89
N ILE A 151 -9.42 -4.44 5.82
CA ILE A 151 -9.35 -2.97 5.72
C ILE A 151 -7.89 -2.53 5.72
N LEU A 152 -7.12 -2.99 6.70
CA LEU A 152 -5.68 -2.81 6.75
C LEU A 152 -4.97 -4.09 6.33
N LEU A 153 -4.10 -4.01 5.35
CA LEU A 153 -3.15 -5.08 5.05
C LEU A 153 -2.18 -5.27 6.24
N PRO A 154 -1.57 -6.46 6.41
CA PRO A 154 -0.59 -6.68 7.46
C PRO A 154 0.48 -5.59 7.46
N GLN A 155 0.51 -4.77 8.52
CA GLN A 155 1.43 -3.63 8.60
C GLN A 155 2.89 -4.08 8.78
N SER A 156 3.12 -5.33 9.12
CA SER A 156 4.44 -5.95 9.16
C SER A 156 5.11 -6.08 7.78
N ILE A 157 4.32 -6.18 6.70
CA ILE A 157 4.80 -6.33 5.31
C ILE A 157 4.43 -5.13 4.45
N TYR A 158 3.18 -4.64 4.56
CA TYR A 158 2.61 -3.60 3.71
C TYR A 158 2.47 -2.27 4.46
N PHE A 159 3.60 -1.72 4.86
CA PHE A 159 3.67 -0.50 5.67
C PHE A 159 2.86 0.65 5.08
N ASP A 160 2.09 1.31 5.92
CA ASP A 160 1.53 2.62 5.59
C ASP A 160 2.51 3.76 5.92
N ARG A 161 3.39 3.58 6.92
CA ARG A 161 4.38 4.60 7.32
C ARG A 161 5.46 4.90 6.27
N THR A 162 5.71 3.98 5.32
CA THR A 162 6.65 4.15 4.18
C THR A 162 6.02 3.63 2.90
N ARG A 163 4.74 3.94 2.71
CA ARG A 163 3.94 3.39 1.62
C ARG A 163 4.52 3.73 0.26
N SER A 164 4.98 4.98 0.05
CA SER A 164 5.48 5.45 -1.24
C SER A 164 6.61 4.58 -1.77
N LEU A 165 7.58 4.23 -0.93
CA LEU A 165 8.74 3.42 -1.28
C LEU A 165 8.38 2.03 -1.83
N GLY A 166 7.37 1.40 -1.24
CA GLY A 166 6.95 0.05 -1.64
C GLY A 166 5.97 0.00 -2.81
N LEU A 167 5.21 1.08 -3.04
CA LEU A 167 3.99 1.04 -3.84
C LEU A 167 4.23 0.90 -5.34
N ALA A 168 5.05 1.78 -5.93
CA ALA A 168 5.30 1.85 -7.36
C ALA A 168 6.69 2.41 -7.65
N GLY A 169 7.15 2.25 -8.89
CA GLY A 169 8.37 2.87 -9.41
C GLY A 169 8.18 3.38 -10.82
N ASP A 170 8.98 4.38 -11.20
CA ASP A 170 9.00 4.96 -12.54
C ASP A 170 10.15 4.30 -13.33
N GLY A 171 9.83 3.53 -14.38
CA GLY A 171 10.85 2.77 -15.11
C GLY A 171 10.29 1.76 -16.10
N VAL A 172 10.98 0.64 -16.19
CA VAL A 172 10.65 -0.47 -17.09
C VAL A 172 10.62 -1.79 -16.35
N THR A 173 9.69 -2.67 -16.71
CA THR A 173 9.58 -4.03 -16.16
C THR A 173 9.46 -5.03 -17.31
N LEU A 174 10.34 -6.01 -17.35
CA LEU A 174 10.20 -7.21 -18.16
C LEU A 174 9.40 -8.25 -17.37
N TYR A 175 8.51 -8.96 -18.05
CA TYR A 175 7.80 -10.06 -17.46
C TYR A 175 7.69 -11.26 -18.40
N HIS A 176 7.70 -12.44 -17.83
CA HIS A 176 7.47 -13.70 -18.53
C HIS A 176 6.50 -14.57 -17.72
N GLU A 177 5.50 -15.13 -18.41
CA GLU A 177 4.58 -16.11 -17.85
C GLU A 177 4.62 -17.37 -18.72
N GLU A 178 4.84 -18.51 -18.09
CA GLU A 178 4.81 -19.83 -18.72
C GLU A 178 3.71 -20.68 -18.07
N ARG A 179 2.78 -21.15 -18.87
CA ARG A 179 1.74 -22.11 -18.45
C ARG A 179 2.28 -23.52 -18.53
N LEU A 180 2.38 -24.14 -17.38
CA LEU A 180 2.86 -25.50 -17.19
C LEU A 180 1.66 -26.45 -17.08
N ASN A 181 1.87 -27.77 -17.20
CA ASN A 181 0.81 -28.77 -17.06
C ASN A 181 0.12 -28.72 -15.68
N SER A 182 0.86 -28.35 -14.64
CA SER A 182 0.39 -28.32 -13.24
C SER A 182 0.16 -26.91 -12.69
N GLY A 183 0.34 -25.85 -13.49
CA GLY A 183 0.21 -24.47 -13.00
C GLY A 183 0.80 -23.42 -13.93
N ALA A 184 1.11 -22.25 -13.38
CA ALA A 184 1.70 -21.14 -14.10
C ALA A 184 2.90 -20.56 -13.33
N LEU A 185 3.99 -20.28 -14.04
CA LEU A 185 5.17 -19.59 -13.50
C LEU A 185 5.23 -18.18 -14.10
N ARG A 186 5.31 -17.16 -13.24
CA ARG A 186 5.50 -15.78 -13.64
C ARG A 186 6.80 -15.22 -13.07
N LEU A 187 7.58 -14.61 -13.92
CA LEU A 187 8.83 -13.91 -13.59
C LEU A 187 8.66 -12.43 -13.94
N GLN A 188 9.08 -11.55 -13.04
CA GLN A 188 9.08 -10.10 -13.27
C GLN A 188 10.42 -9.53 -12.81
N ALA A 189 11.00 -8.63 -13.60
CA ALA A 189 12.19 -7.87 -13.25
C ALA A 189 12.05 -6.42 -13.72
N GLY A 190 12.14 -5.48 -12.80
CA GLY A 190 11.98 -4.05 -13.04
C GLY A 190 13.24 -3.27 -12.69
N PHE A 191 13.47 -2.19 -13.43
CA PHE A 191 14.54 -1.23 -13.23
C PHE A 191 13.98 0.19 -13.41
N GLY A 192 14.37 1.11 -12.53
CA GLY A 192 13.89 2.47 -12.55
C GLY A 192 14.17 3.21 -11.26
N LYS A 193 13.33 4.18 -10.94
CA LYS A 193 13.42 4.97 -9.72
C LYS A 193 12.25 4.59 -8.78
N ALA A 194 12.58 4.25 -7.54
CA ALA A 194 11.56 4.06 -6.50
C ALA A 194 10.86 5.40 -6.21
N ARG A 195 9.58 5.37 -5.83
CA ARG A 195 8.92 6.58 -5.31
C ARG A 195 9.38 6.79 -3.87
N ILE A 196 9.98 7.95 -3.62
CA ILE A 196 10.36 8.40 -2.28
C ILE A 196 9.65 9.73 -2.05
N GLU A 197 8.79 9.75 -1.04
CA GLU A 197 7.98 10.90 -0.66
C GLU A 197 8.23 11.22 0.82
N ASP A 198 7.55 12.22 1.34
CA ASP A 198 7.71 12.72 2.71
C ASP A 198 7.52 11.65 3.79
N ASP A 199 6.75 10.57 3.51
CA ASP A 199 6.53 9.46 4.42
C ASP A 199 7.84 8.69 4.72
N VAL A 200 8.71 8.55 3.72
CA VAL A 200 10.02 7.90 3.88
C VAL A 200 10.96 8.78 4.69
N GLU A 201 11.11 10.06 4.31
CA GLU A 201 11.98 11.01 5.01
C GLU A 201 11.56 11.17 6.47
N ARG A 202 10.26 11.29 6.75
CA ARG A 202 9.71 11.37 8.10
C ARG A 202 9.99 10.10 8.91
N THR A 203 9.86 8.92 8.30
CA THR A 203 10.15 7.65 8.97
C THR A 203 11.63 7.51 9.33
N LEU A 204 12.53 8.05 8.49
CA LEU A 204 13.97 8.07 8.72
C LEU A 204 14.41 9.23 9.63
N GLY A 205 13.50 10.17 9.97
CA GLY A 205 13.80 11.38 10.75
C GLY A 205 14.61 12.40 9.98
N LEU A 206 14.68 12.28 8.64
CA LEU A 206 15.40 13.21 7.77
C LEU A 206 14.60 14.49 7.48
N ASP A 207 13.29 14.46 7.64
CA ASP A 207 12.39 15.63 7.54
C ASP A 207 12.71 16.76 8.54
N ARG A 208 13.50 16.47 9.56
CA ARG A 208 13.98 17.46 10.57
C ARG A 208 15.16 18.29 10.08
N PHE A 209 15.76 17.90 8.97
CA PHE A 209 16.95 18.55 8.42
C PHE A 209 16.63 19.20 7.08
N PRO A 210 17.34 20.30 6.73
CA PRO A 210 17.22 20.89 5.40
C PRO A 210 17.87 19.96 4.37
N GLY A 211 17.10 19.50 3.40
CA GLY A 211 17.54 18.58 2.35
C GLY A 211 16.39 17.70 1.88
N SER A 212 16.68 16.77 0.99
CA SER A 212 15.71 15.79 0.50
C SER A 212 16.38 14.53 -0.03
N LEU A 213 15.64 13.41 0.01
CA LEU A 213 16.01 12.16 -0.63
C LEU A 213 15.64 12.20 -2.12
N THR A 214 16.61 11.98 -2.96
CA THR A 214 16.42 11.82 -4.41
C THR A 214 16.65 10.37 -4.82
N SER A 215 15.64 9.74 -5.40
CA SER A 215 15.71 8.33 -5.82
C SER A 215 16.77 8.11 -6.89
N ASP A 216 17.64 7.12 -6.67
CA ASP A 216 18.59 6.61 -7.65
C ASP A 216 18.07 5.31 -8.30
N THR A 217 18.84 4.80 -9.26
CA THR A 217 18.50 3.59 -10.00
C THR A 217 18.33 2.40 -9.06
N SER A 218 17.15 1.86 -9.08
CA SER A 218 16.69 0.77 -8.23
C SER A 218 16.28 -0.43 -9.08
N ALA A 219 16.35 -1.62 -8.50
CA ALA A 219 15.94 -2.87 -9.13
C ALA A 219 14.92 -3.60 -8.27
N ILE A 220 13.98 -4.29 -8.91
CA ILE A 220 12.96 -5.10 -8.25
C ILE A 220 12.71 -6.38 -9.03
N GLY A 221 12.38 -7.46 -8.34
CA GLY A 221 12.03 -8.73 -8.98
C GLY A 221 11.06 -9.57 -8.17
N GLN A 222 10.28 -10.39 -8.89
CA GLN A 222 9.42 -11.39 -8.30
C GLN A 222 9.43 -12.66 -9.15
N ILE A 223 9.44 -13.80 -8.48
CA ILE A 223 9.10 -15.12 -9.01
C ILE A 223 7.81 -15.53 -8.35
N ARG A 224 6.78 -15.89 -9.12
CA ARG A 224 5.49 -16.37 -8.61
C ARG A 224 5.10 -17.65 -9.33
N TYR A 225 4.74 -18.67 -8.58
CA TYR A 225 4.24 -19.94 -9.07
C TYR A 225 2.84 -20.21 -8.53
N GLU A 226 1.92 -20.52 -9.42
CA GLU A 226 0.55 -20.90 -9.10
C GLU A 226 0.33 -22.35 -9.51
N HIS A 227 0.02 -23.20 -8.55
CA HIS A 227 -0.26 -24.62 -8.75
C HIS A 227 -1.75 -24.90 -8.74
N ASP A 228 -2.21 -25.80 -9.63
CA ASP A 228 -3.59 -26.31 -9.69
C ASP A 228 -4.64 -25.18 -9.65
N GLY A 229 -4.54 -24.25 -10.64
CA GLY A 229 -5.47 -23.12 -10.76
C GLY A 229 -5.44 -22.12 -9.61
N GLY A 230 -4.30 -22.01 -8.91
CA GLY A 230 -4.13 -21.11 -7.77
C GLY A 230 -4.50 -21.74 -6.42
N ARG A 231 -4.65 -23.07 -6.34
CA ARG A 231 -4.83 -23.76 -5.06
C ARG A 231 -3.65 -23.54 -4.13
N ILE A 232 -2.42 -23.59 -4.66
CA ILE A 232 -1.21 -23.19 -3.94
C ILE A 232 -0.54 -22.09 -4.72
N ILE A 233 -0.21 -21.00 -4.05
CA ILE A 233 0.51 -19.87 -4.63
C ILE A 233 1.77 -19.64 -3.80
N LEU A 234 2.91 -19.60 -4.49
CA LEU A 234 4.21 -19.30 -3.93
C LEU A 234 4.77 -18.06 -4.60
N ALA A 235 5.38 -17.16 -3.85
CA ALA A 235 6.13 -16.06 -4.44
C ALA A 235 7.39 -15.74 -3.63
N LEU A 236 8.40 -15.24 -4.34
CA LEU A 236 9.60 -14.65 -3.78
C LEU A 236 9.80 -13.29 -4.44
N SER A 237 9.76 -12.23 -3.65
CA SER A 237 9.97 -10.85 -4.09
C SER A 237 11.22 -10.27 -3.46
N THR A 238 11.96 -9.45 -4.20
CA THR A 238 13.10 -8.70 -3.68
C THR A 238 13.25 -7.37 -4.40
N ALA A 239 13.91 -6.41 -3.76
CA ALA A 239 14.33 -5.18 -4.37
C ALA A 239 15.67 -4.70 -3.82
N ASN A 240 16.26 -3.74 -4.54
CA ASN A 240 17.35 -2.90 -4.09
C ASN A 240 16.98 -1.45 -4.45
N ALA A 241 16.31 -0.77 -3.52
CA ALA A 241 15.96 0.64 -3.66
C ALA A 241 17.08 1.49 -3.11
N LYS A 242 17.47 2.53 -3.85
CA LYS A 242 18.54 3.46 -3.51
C LYS A 242 18.08 4.90 -3.64
N ALA A 243 18.66 5.76 -2.79
CA ALA A 243 18.47 7.20 -2.87
C ALA A 243 19.68 7.93 -2.29
N ASP A 244 19.96 9.10 -2.84
CA ASP A 244 20.95 10.05 -2.35
C ASP A 244 20.25 11.15 -1.54
N TYR A 245 20.81 11.52 -0.41
CA TYR A 245 20.36 12.67 0.36
C TYR A 245 21.20 13.89 0.00
N ASP A 246 20.55 14.88 -0.60
CA ASP A 246 21.14 16.16 -0.95
C ASP A 246 21.02 17.13 0.24
N SER A 247 22.15 17.43 0.88
CA SER A 247 22.21 18.31 2.04
C SER A 247 22.70 19.71 1.65
N PRO A 248 21.90 20.77 1.84
CA PRO A 248 22.39 22.13 1.73
C PRO A 248 23.34 22.50 2.89
N ARG A 249 24.00 23.65 2.80
CA ARG A 249 24.89 24.13 3.88
C ARG A 249 24.12 24.21 5.22
N GLY A 250 24.70 23.59 6.25
CA GLY A 250 24.11 23.53 7.60
C GLY A 250 23.17 22.34 7.83
N GLY A 251 23.05 21.44 6.86
CA GLY A 251 22.37 20.15 7.01
C GLY A 251 23.30 19.05 7.54
N PRO A 252 22.83 17.79 7.56
CA PRO A 252 23.53 16.65 8.16
C PRO A 252 24.68 16.09 7.30
N GLY A 253 25.04 16.72 6.19
CA GLY A 253 25.93 16.15 5.18
C GLY A 253 25.14 15.33 4.13
N SER A 254 25.72 15.16 2.96
CA SER A 254 25.16 14.26 1.94
C SER A 254 25.39 12.81 2.35
N GLY A 255 24.43 11.95 2.06
CA GLY A 255 24.49 10.54 2.44
C GLY A 255 23.68 9.67 1.50
N GLU A 256 23.79 8.36 1.65
CA GLU A 256 23.12 7.36 0.86
C GLU A 256 22.10 6.58 1.71
N PHE A 257 20.92 6.34 1.15
CA PHE A 257 19.90 5.45 1.66
C PHE A 257 19.82 4.21 0.78
N GLN A 258 19.77 3.03 1.42
CA GLN A 258 19.53 1.78 0.72
C GLN A 258 18.52 0.91 1.48
N PHE A 259 17.59 0.32 0.74
CA PHE A 259 16.58 -0.59 1.26
C PHE A 259 16.50 -1.87 0.43
N GLN A 260 16.76 -3.02 1.06
CA GLN A 260 16.85 -4.32 0.43
C GLN A 260 15.90 -5.33 1.12
N PRO A 261 14.62 -5.39 0.74
CA PRO A 261 13.68 -6.38 1.25
C PRO A 261 13.79 -7.70 0.48
N TRP A 262 13.54 -8.81 1.20
CA TRP A 262 13.21 -10.13 0.67
C TRP A 262 11.90 -10.57 1.28
N ILE A 263 10.93 -10.95 0.47
CA ILE A 263 9.61 -11.40 0.91
C ILE A 263 9.32 -12.76 0.30
N THR A 264 9.11 -13.76 1.15
CA THR A 264 8.64 -15.10 0.77
C THR A 264 7.17 -15.19 1.11
N SER A 265 6.35 -15.59 0.14
CA SER A 265 4.89 -15.62 0.26
C SER A 265 4.35 -17.01 -0.07
N LEU A 266 3.42 -17.50 0.74
CA LEU A 266 2.71 -18.77 0.57
C LEU A 266 1.22 -18.55 0.78
N GLN A 267 0.39 -19.05 -0.14
CA GLN A 267 -1.05 -19.10 0.03
C GLN A 267 -1.60 -20.47 -0.38
N TYR A 268 -2.48 -21.00 0.44
CA TYR A 268 -3.30 -22.17 0.13
C TYR A 268 -4.75 -21.76 0.05
N ASN A 269 -5.41 -22.07 -1.07
CA ASN A 269 -6.81 -21.77 -1.32
C ASN A 269 -7.62 -23.06 -1.40
N ALA A 270 -8.56 -23.20 -0.47
CA ALA A 270 -9.64 -24.19 -0.56
C ALA A 270 -10.91 -23.51 -1.09
N GLU A 271 -11.99 -24.26 -1.26
CA GLU A 271 -13.24 -23.76 -1.82
C GLU A 271 -13.83 -22.57 -1.02
N LEU A 272 -13.85 -22.66 0.30
CA LEU A 272 -14.49 -21.68 1.17
C LEU A 272 -13.49 -20.94 2.09
N TRP A 273 -12.21 -21.30 2.08
CA TRP A 273 -11.23 -20.68 2.97
C TRP A 273 -9.86 -20.59 2.33
N SER A 274 -9.05 -19.68 2.82
CA SER A 274 -7.65 -19.58 2.45
C SER A 274 -6.76 -19.37 3.69
N LEU A 275 -5.54 -19.89 3.60
CA LEU A 275 -4.46 -19.65 4.54
C LEU A 275 -3.34 -18.94 3.81
N THR A 276 -2.94 -17.77 4.29
CA THR A 276 -1.87 -16.96 3.70
C THR A 276 -0.81 -16.70 4.75
N ALA A 277 0.45 -16.84 4.37
CA ALA A 277 1.59 -16.47 5.19
C ALA A 277 2.65 -15.76 4.34
N GLU A 278 3.24 -14.72 4.88
CA GLU A 278 4.41 -14.06 4.30
C GLU A 278 5.47 -13.84 5.37
N TYR A 279 6.72 -13.96 4.97
CA TYR A 279 7.90 -13.70 5.80
C TYR A 279 8.82 -12.74 5.05
N ALA A 280 9.30 -11.71 5.73
CA ALA A 280 10.20 -10.72 5.16
C ALA A 280 11.43 -10.49 6.03
N THR A 281 12.57 -10.30 5.37
CA THR A 281 13.75 -9.64 5.93
C THR A 281 13.98 -8.33 5.18
N ARG A 282 14.42 -7.27 5.87
CA ARG A 282 14.59 -5.93 5.30
C ARG A 282 15.90 -5.36 5.81
N LYS A 283 16.91 -5.35 4.95
CA LYS A 283 18.12 -4.60 5.25
C LYS A 283 17.90 -3.13 4.88
N LEU A 284 18.16 -2.24 5.85
CA LEU A 284 18.16 -0.80 5.67
C LEU A 284 19.52 -0.26 6.05
N SER A 285 20.11 0.60 5.21
CA SER A 285 21.31 1.35 5.57
C SER A 285 21.16 2.83 5.26
N LEU A 286 21.79 3.65 6.12
CA LEU A 286 22.03 5.08 5.96
C LEU A 286 23.52 5.27 6.19
N GLU A 287 24.24 5.73 5.16
CA GLU A 287 25.71 5.80 5.17
C GLU A 287 26.20 7.16 4.62
N GLY A 288 27.36 7.60 5.08
CA GLY A 288 28.05 8.78 4.57
C GLY A 288 27.60 10.14 5.13
N PHE A 289 26.69 10.17 6.08
CA PHE A 289 26.26 11.44 6.72
C PHE A 289 27.32 11.97 7.68
N ASP A 290 27.59 13.28 7.65
CA ASP A 290 28.55 13.92 8.56
C ASP A 290 28.02 14.06 10.00
N ALA A 291 26.69 14.23 10.14
CA ALA A 291 26.05 14.57 11.43
C ALA A 291 25.73 13.37 12.32
N PHE A 292 25.68 12.15 11.77
CA PHE A 292 25.38 10.94 12.52
C PHE A 292 26.13 9.73 11.94
N PRO A 293 26.38 8.69 12.77
CA PRO A 293 27.12 7.52 12.32
C PRO A 293 26.31 6.71 11.31
N ASP A 294 27.02 5.94 10.49
CA ASP A 294 26.42 4.97 9.59
C ASP A 294 25.51 4.01 10.35
N VAL A 295 24.33 3.77 9.81
CA VAL A 295 23.32 2.86 10.36
C VAL A 295 23.08 1.73 9.38
N SER A 296 23.13 0.51 9.86
CA SER A 296 22.75 -0.68 9.08
C SER A 296 22.05 -1.69 9.97
N ASN A 297 20.76 -1.92 9.73
CA ASN A 297 19.95 -2.92 10.45
C ASN A 297 19.25 -3.86 9.50
N THR A 298 18.91 -5.04 10.03
CA THR A 298 18.07 -6.00 9.35
C THR A 298 16.81 -6.25 10.16
N GLY A 299 15.71 -5.69 9.71
CA GLY A 299 14.39 -5.97 10.24
C GLY A 299 13.89 -7.35 9.80
N GLU A 300 13.00 -7.90 10.59
CA GLU A 300 12.30 -9.16 10.32
C GLU A 300 10.81 -8.98 10.56
N SER A 301 9.99 -9.58 9.71
CA SER A 301 8.54 -9.55 9.90
C SER A 301 7.87 -10.73 9.23
N TRP A 302 6.69 -11.09 9.73
CA TRP A 302 5.88 -12.15 9.17
C TRP A 302 4.43 -12.01 9.61
N TYR A 303 3.54 -12.61 8.85
CA TYR A 303 2.18 -12.82 9.29
C TYR A 303 1.64 -14.17 8.83
N VAL A 304 0.60 -14.63 9.55
CA VAL A 304 -0.26 -15.74 9.14
C VAL A 304 -1.70 -15.27 9.23
N GLN A 305 -2.46 -15.48 8.15
CA GLN A 305 -3.84 -15.06 8.01
C GLN A 305 -4.71 -16.21 7.53
N TYR A 306 -5.81 -16.45 8.22
CA TYR A 306 -6.87 -17.34 7.79
C TYR A 306 -8.09 -16.51 7.40
N THR A 307 -8.66 -16.78 6.22
CA THR A 307 -9.93 -16.18 5.77
C THR A 307 -10.94 -17.26 5.46
N ARG A 308 -12.20 -17.04 5.74
CA ARG A 308 -13.28 -17.95 5.42
C ARG A 308 -14.50 -17.21 4.91
N ARG A 309 -15.03 -17.66 3.76
CA ARG A 309 -16.31 -17.23 3.20
C ARG A 309 -17.45 -18.07 3.76
N PHE A 310 -18.59 -17.43 4.00
CA PHE A 310 -19.82 -18.07 4.45
C PHE A 310 -21.03 -17.24 4.00
N LEU A 311 -22.21 -17.87 3.87
CA LEU A 311 -23.42 -17.19 3.40
C LEU A 311 -23.21 -16.35 2.14
N ASP A 312 -22.47 -16.89 1.15
CA ASP A 312 -22.15 -16.35 -0.18
C ASP A 312 -21.50 -14.96 -0.21
N ASP A 313 -21.98 -14.00 0.59
CA ASP A 313 -21.60 -12.58 0.58
C ASP A 313 -20.83 -12.14 1.83
N TRP A 314 -20.53 -13.06 2.76
CA TRP A 314 -19.79 -12.80 3.99
C TRP A 314 -18.42 -13.46 3.98
N GLN A 315 -17.43 -12.75 4.55
CA GLN A 315 -16.10 -13.26 4.81
C GLN A 315 -15.64 -12.80 6.19
N TRP A 316 -15.05 -13.70 6.97
CA TRP A 316 -14.29 -13.31 8.16
C TRP A 316 -12.83 -13.68 8.03
N LEU A 317 -11.99 -13.00 8.78
CA LEU A 317 -10.57 -13.29 8.87
C LEU A 317 -10.09 -13.26 10.33
N VAL A 318 -9.02 -14.01 10.56
CA VAL A 318 -8.14 -13.83 11.71
C VAL A 318 -6.71 -13.79 11.21
N ARG A 319 -5.92 -12.87 11.78
CA ARG A 319 -4.51 -12.70 11.44
C ARG A 319 -3.71 -12.47 12.70
N TYR A 320 -2.51 -13.02 12.72
CA TYR A 320 -1.43 -12.58 13.60
C TYR A 320 -0.31 -12.06 12.72
N ASP A 321 0.18 -10.85 12.98
CA ASP A 321 1.35 -10.30 12.33
C ASP A 321 2.38 -9.81 13.35
N SER A 322 3.66 -9.90 12.99
CA SER A 322 4.78 -9.55 13.85
C SER A 322 5.86 -8.84 13.05
N LEU A 323 6.41 -7.81 13.65
CA LEU A 323 7.47 -6.99 13.10
C LEU A 323 8.51 -6.68 14.17
N VAL A 324 9.79 -6.77 13.80
CA VAL A 324 10.91 -6.17 14.52
C VAL A 324 11.76 -5.35 13.54
N ASN A 325 12.18 -4.15 13.98
CA ASN A 325 13.00 -3.26 13.14
C ASN A 325 14.46 -3.70 13.07
N ASP A 326 14.95 -4.41 14.11
CA ASP A 326 16.24 -5.06 14.12
C ASP A 326 16.12 -6.47 14.71
N ARG A 327 16.43 -7.50 13.91
CA ARG A 327 16.40 -8.89 14.36
C ARG A 327 17.44 -9.24 15.45
N SER A 328 18.48 -8.42 15.60
CA SER A 328 19.50 -8.57 16.65
C SER A 328 19.07 -7.97 17.98
N ASP A 329 18.09 -7.04 17.98
CA ASP A 329 17.47 -6.40 19.16
C ASP A 329 15.94 -6.49 19.10
N ARG A 330 15.40 -7.71 19.14
CA ARG A 330 13.96 -7.97 18.99
C ARG A 330 13.09 -7.26 20.03
N SER A 331 13.63 -6.99 21.19
CA SER A 331 12.92 -6.29 22.28
C SER A 331 13.03 -4.77 22.19
N GLY A 332 13.91 -4.23 21.35
CA GLY A 332 14.23 -2.81 21.26
C GLY A 332 15.01 -2.26 22.48
N SER A 333 15.49 -3.16 23.35
CA SER A 333 16.12 -2.74 24.62
C SER A 333 17.49 -2.10 24.40
N ALA A 334 18.29 -2.62 23.46
CA ALA A 334 19.58 -2.04 23.10
C ALA A 334 19.40 -0.68 22.44
N PHE A 335 18.41 -0.53 21.56
CA PHE A 335 18.05 0.74 20.95
C PHE A 335 17.60 1.77 22.01
N ALA A 336 16.69 1.40 22.92
CA ALA A 336 16.26 2.29 24.00
C ALA A 336 17.44 2.74 24.90
N ALA A 337 18.37 1.82 25.21
CA ALA A 337 19.57 2.16 25.96
C ALA A 337 20.50 3.12 25.20
N SER A 338 20.65 2.95 23.87
CA SER A 338 21.48 3.84 23.03
C SER A 338 20.94 5.27 22.96
N THR A 339 19.61 5.44 23.08
CA THR A 339 18.96 6.77 23.15
C THR A 339 18.85 7.31 24.57
N GLY A 340 19.52 6.70 25.54
CA GLY A 340 19.41 7.09 26.95
C GLY A 340 18.01 6.93 27.53
N GLY A 341 17.18 6.07 26.96
CA GLY A 341 15.79 5.82 27.38
C GLY A 341 14.78 6.88 26.89
N THR A 342 15.19 7.83 26.08
CA THR A 342 14.29 8.87 25.54
C THR A 342 13.30 8.30 24.52
N ILE A 343 13.70 7.26 23.77
CA ILE A 343 12.82 6.55 22.85
C ILE A 343 12.52 5.17 23.45
N PRO A 344 11.23 4.85 23.70
CA PRO A 344 10.85 3.59 24.32
C PRO A 344 11.16 2.37 23.44
N ALA A 345 11.54 1.26 24.07
CA ALA A 345 11.87 0.00 23.40
C ALA A 345 10.73 -0.53 22.50
N HIS A 346 9.49 -0.32 22.88
CA HIS A 346 8.32 -0.80 22.14
C HIS A 346 8.09 -0.13 20.77
N THR A 347 8.86 0.92 20.45
CA THR A 347 8.87 1.54 19.12
C THR A 347 9.64 0.70 18.09
N GLN A 348 10.38 -0.31 18.53
CA GLN A 348 11.21 -1.17 17.67
C GLN A 348 10.51 -2.46 17.23
N PHE A 349 9.34 -2.76 17.76
CA PHE A 349 8.57 -3.95 17.38
C PHE A 349 7.07 -3.66 17.38
N ALA A 350 6.31 -4.55 16.78
CA ALA A 350 4.86 -4.60 16.88
C ALA A 350 4.35 -6.01 16.59
N ASP A 351 3.50 -6.51 17.48
CA ASP A 351 2.72 -7.73 17.31
C ASP A 351 1.24 -7.36 17.26
N ASP A 352 0.50 -7.83 16.25
CA ASP A 352 -0.91 -7.48 16.04
C ASP A 352 -1.77 -8.74 15.86
N ILE A 353 -2.84 -8.85 16.63
CA ILE A 353 -3.91 -9.82 16.41
C ILE A 353 -5.10 -9.08 15.81
N THR A 354 -5.46 -9.45 14.57
CA THR A 354 -6.58 -8.86 13.84
C THR A 354 -7.74 -9.84 13.71
N PHE A 355 -8.95 -9.35 13.95
CA PHE A 355 -10.22 -10.00 13.60
C PHE A 355 -10.98 -9.10 12.63
N GLY A 356 -11.38 -9.64 11.48
CA GLY A 356 -12.10 -8.90 10.45
C GLY A 356 -13.37 -9.60 10.00
N LEU A 357 -14.36 -8.79 9.60
CA LEU A 357 -15.60 -9.23 9.00
C LEU A 357 -15.92 -8.34 7.81
N GLN A 358 -16.21 -8.95 6.65
CA GLN A 358 -16.64 -8.25 5.44
C GLN A 358 -18.00 -8.76 4.99
N TRP A 359 -18.84 -7.86 4.52
CA TRP A 359 -20.13 -8.13 3.92
C TRP A 359 -20.27 -7.41 2.59
N THR A 360 -20.56 -8.15 1.53
CA THR A 360 -20.71 -7.63 0.16
C THR A 360 -22.15 -7.82 -0.32
N PRO A 361 -23.13 -7.05 0.21
CA PRO A 361 -24.55 -7.21 -0.10
C PRO A 361 -24.88 -6.99 -1.58
N HIS A 362 -24.00 -6.35 -2.29
CA HIS A 362 -24.10 -6.09 -3.71
C HIS A 362 -22.70 -6.07 -4.34
N PRO A 363 -22.48 -6.54 -5.58
CA PRO A 363 -21.16 -6.54 -6.22
C PRO A 363 -20.44 -5.19 -6.26
N ARG A 364 -21.15 -4.08 -6.05
CA ARG A 364 -20.62 -2.71 -6.02
C ARG A 364 -20.51 -2.10 -4.63
N VAL A 365 -20.93 -2.82 -3.57
CA VAL A 365 -20.98 -2.29 -2.21
C VAL A 365 -20.36 -3.30 -1.25
N MET A 366 -19.40 -2.86 -0.45
CA MET A 366 -18.79 -3.66 0.60
C MET A 366 -18.77 -2.87 1.92
N LEU A 367 -19.15 -3.54 2.98
CA LEU A 367 -19.01 -3.08 4.36
C LEU A 367 -17.99 -3.99 5.05
N ALA A 368 -17.09 -3.40 5.81
CA ALA A 368 -16.10 -4.15 6.58
C ALA A 368 -15.93 -3.57 7.98
N GLY A 369 -15.64 -4.45 8.93
CA GLY A 369 -15.27 -4.09 10.30
C GLY A 369 -14.04 -4.89 10.72
N GLU A 370 -13.11 -4.24 11.44
CA GLU A 370 -11.91 -4.88 11.97
C GLU A 370 -11.65 -4.46 13.40
N TYR A 371 -11.09 -5.38 14.17
CA TYR A 371 -10.54 -5.15 15.49
C TYR A 371 -9.08 -5.61 15.52
N HIS A 372 -8.23 -4.77 16.09
CA HIS A 372 -6.81 -5.03 16.28
C HIS A 372 -6.44 -4.92 17.76
N HIS A 373 -5.63 -5.86 18.22
CA HIS A 373 -4.96 -5.79 19.51
C HIS A 373 -3.44 -5.77 19.28
N VAL A 374 -2.82 -4.65 19.60
CA VAL A 374 -1.42 -4.37 19.23
C VAL A 374 -0.55 -4.27 20.48
N ASP A 375 0.58 -4.99 20.48
CA ASP A 375 1.69 -4.85 21.44
C ASP A 375 2.91 -4.29 20.70
N GLY A 376 3.27 -3.05 20.97
CA GLY A 376 4.33 -2.30 20.28
C GLY A 376 3.80 -1.24 19.32
N THR A 377 4.70 -0.41 18.80
CA THR A 377 4.39 0.70 17.89
C THR A 377 5.33 0.76 16.69
N GLY A 378 6.04 -0.35 16.40
CA GLY A 378 7.08 -0.42 15.38
C GLY A 378 6.63 -0.08 13.95
N TRP A 379 5.35 -0.18 13.63
CA TRP A 379 4.77 0.21 12.35
C TRP A 379 3.86 1.45 12.43
N LEU A 380 3.67 2.05 13.62
CA LEU A 380 2.80 3.21 13.78
C LEU A 380 3.32 4.40 12.94
N PRO A 381 2.48 5.04 12.09
CA PRO A 381 2.87 6.23 11.35
C PRO A 381 3.18 7.39 12.29
N THR A 382 4.29 8.08 12.06
CA THR A 382 4.76 9.18 12.92
C THR A 382 4.02 10.49 12.68
N GLN A 383 3.25 10.62 11.61
CA GLN A 383 2.55 11.85 11.27
C GLN A 383 1.43 12.25 12.24
N ASP A 384 0.76 11.28 12.88
CA ASP A 384 -0.33 11.52 13.83
C ASP A 384 0.15 11.35 15.29
N THR A 385 1.29 10.69 15.50
CA THR A 385 1.96 10.52 16.80
C THR A 385 3.45 10.79 16.62
N PRO A 386 3.86 12.07 16.51
CA PRO A 386 5.23 12.46 16.14
C PRO A 386 6.25 12.22 17.25
N ASP A 387 5.84 12.22 18.53
CA ASP A 387 6.74 11.91 19.65
C ASP A 387 6.63 10.44 20.05
N PRO A 388 7.66 9.62 19.76
CA PRO A 388 7.67 8.22 20.15
C PRO A 388 7.62 8.00 21.67
N ALA A 389 8.03 9.00 22.48
CA ALA A 389 8.00 8.91 23.94
C ALA A 389 6.57 8.95 24.50
N GLU A 390 5.62 9.55 23.78
CA GLU A 390 4.21 9.64 24.19
C GLU A 390 3.40 8.40 23.78
N THR A 391 4.01 7.44 23.04
CA THR A 391 3.31 6.26 22.58
C THR A 391 3.04 5.24 23.69
N SER A 392 1.91 4.58 23.61
CA SER A 392 1.54 3.48 24.51
C SER A 392 1.87 2.14 23.85
N ARG A 393 2.57 1.26 24.59
CA ARG A 393 2.97 -0.06 24.12
C ARG A 393 1.79 -0.93 23.70
N ARG A 394 0.75 -1.02 24.53
CA ARG A 394 -0.43 -1.85 24.28
C ARG A 394 -1.62 -0.96 23.98
N TRP A 395 -2.27 -1.24 22.88
CA TRP A 395 -3.41 -0.45 22.42
C TRP A 395 -4.32 -1.27 21.50
N ASN A 396 -5.55 -0.81 21.37
CA ASN A 396 -6.54 -1.45 20.52
C ASN A 396 -7.02 -0.48 19.46
N MET A 397 -7.44 -1.04 18.33
CA MET A 397 -8.00 -0.28 17.22
C MET A 397 -9.23 -1.00 16.66
N VAL A 398 -10.27 -0.23 16.35
CA VAL A 398 -11.48 -0.67 15.65
C VAL A 398 -11.62 0.15 14.39
N LEU A 399 -11.87 -0.51 13.26
CA LEU A 399 -12.15 0.15 12.00
C LEU A 399 -13.49 -0.31 11.44
N PHE A 400 -14.21 0.64 10.83
CA PHE A 400 -15.40 0.35 10.02
C PHE A 400 -15.20 1.02 8.66
N GLN A 401 -15.45 0.29 7.57
CA GLN A 401 -15.27 0.81 6.22
C GLN A 401 -16.50 0.54 5.36
N LEU A 402 -16.92 1.56 4.61
CA LEU A 402 -17.81 1.45 3.46
C LEU A 402 -16.99 1.63 2.18
N SER A 403 -17.16 0.71 1.24
CA SER A 403 -16.50 0.78 -0.06
C SER A 403 -17.50 0.63 -1.21
N LEU A 404 -17.32 1.43 -2.23
CA LEU A 404 -18.13 1.44 -3.44
C LEU A 404 -17.23 1.28 -4.66
N ARG A 405 -17.72 0.59 -5.70
CA ARG A 405 -17.04 0.49 -7.02
C ARG A 405 -18.04 0.53 -8.17
N PHE A 406 -17.60 0.98 -9.33
CA PHE A 406 -18.40 1.04 -10.58
C PHE A 406 -17.56 0.74 -11.81
#